data_b566a53f7aab411b787fdfaa0c778d89
#
_entry.id   b566a53f7aab411b787fdfaa0c778d89
#
_cell.length_a   1.000
_cell.length_b   1.000
_cell.length_c   1.000
_cell.angle_alpha   90.00
_cell.angle_beta   90.00
_cell.angle_gamma   90.00
#
_symmetry.space_group_name_H-M   'P 1'
#
loop_
_entity.id
_entity.type
_entity.pdbx_description
1 polymer ?
#
loop_
_entity_poly.entity_id
_entity_poly.type
_entity_poly.pdbx_seq_one_letter_code
_entity_poly.pdbx_strand_id
1 'polypeptide(L)'
;MTPLNFETLKTQAPAIFTTSPSPKMSNKYAFVPTMDILGNFQQEGWQVYSAKQTGRSQFATHEIRLRNGELPAVGDSLIEAVIRNSHNGLTTFSVSSGLHRVLCANGLTVPTSLAEQFNIRHQNFDLGEVRRLTDSFASRLPIIQESLNKMENRELTMDEKVGFVKGAVAIRWREGNMPSTMSIEEILNPMRDGDIGNSLWKVFNVVQEKMVRGGVEYRSGRGRLTTMRELKNISVVNNVNTKLWELAETYC
;
A
#
# COMPACT_ATOMS: atom_id res chain seq x y z
N MET A 1 -17.37 5.65 2.55
CA MET A 1 -17.33 4.31 1.90
C MET A 1 -17.92 3.29 2.85
N THR A 2 -18.71 2.35 2.33
CA THR A 2 -19.29 1.25 3.09
C THR A 2 -18.38 0.03 3.04
N PRO A 3 -18.33 -0.80 4.09
CA PRO A 3 -17.63 -2.08 4.06
C PRO A 3 -18.12 -2.97 2.91
N LEU A 4 -17.22 -3.78 2.37
CA LEU A 4 -17.57 -4.76 1.34
C LEU A 4 -18.41 -5.88 1.96
N ASN A 5 -19.50 -6.23 1.29
CA ASN A 5 -20.25 -7.43 1.63
C ASN A 5 -19.55 -8.69 1.10
N PHE A 6 -19.97 -9.83 1.60
CA PHE A 6 -19.37 -11.13 1.31
C PHE A 6 -19.41 -11.49 -0.20
N GLU A 7 -20.50 -11.19 -0.89
CA GLU A 7 -20.66 -11.48 -2.32
C GLU A 7 -19.72 -10.65 -3.19
N THR A 8 -19.58 -9.35 -2.84
CA THR A 8 -18.65 -8.46 -3.51
C THR A 8 -17.20 -8.92 -3.29
N LEU A 9 -16.86 -9.31 -2.05
CA LEU A 9 -15.53 -9.81 -1.72
C LEU A 9 -15.20 -11.08 -2.50
N LYS A 10 -16.13 -12.02 -2.61
CA LYS A 10 -16.00 -13.27 -3.37
C LYS A 10 -15.81 -13.03 -4.86
N THR A 11 -16.47 -12.01 -5.40
CA THR A 11 -16.33 -11.62 -6.80
C THR A 11 -14.98 -10.95 -7.09
N GLN A 12 -14.53 -10.06 -6.21
CA GLN A 12 -13.30 -9.29 -6.41
C GLN A 12 -12.03 -10.10 -6.15
N ALA A 13 -12.06 -10.98 -5.15
CA ALA A 13 -10.90 -11.76 -4.74
C ALA A 13 -11.27 -13.18 -4.28
N PRO A 14 -11.70 -14.05 -5.19
CA PRO A 14 -12.11 -15.42 -4.87
C PRO A 14 -11.01 -16.25 -4.17
N ALA A 15 -9.73 -15.91 -4.34
CA ALA A 15 -8.64 -16.60 -3.65
C ALA A 15 -8.72 -16.49 -2.12
N ILE A 16 -9.40 -15.49 -1.57
CA ILE A 16 -9.63 -15.33 -0.13
C ILE A 16 -10.39 -16.52 0.46
N PHE A 17 -11.31 -17.10 -0.34
CA PHE A 17 -12.22 -18.17 0.09
C PHE A 17 -11.67 -19.58 -0.16
N THR A 18 -10.44 -19.68 -0.62
CA THR A 18 -9.79 -20.98 -0.86
C THR A 18 -9.50 -21.66 0.49
N THR A 19 -9.86 -22.95 0.58
CA THR A 19 -9.75 -23.77 1.79
C THR A 19 -8.57 -24.76 1.78
N SER A 20 -7.78 -24.77 0.70
CA SER A 20 -6.63 -25.66 0.55
C SER A 20 -5.53 -25.00 -0.29
N PRO A 21 -4.27 -25.41 -0.14
CA PRO A 21 -3.18 -24.88 -0.97
C PRO A 21 -3.31 -25.35 -2.42
N SER A 22 -2.59 -24.66 -3.31
CA SER A 22 -2.46 -25.12 -4.70
C SER A 22 -1.90 -26.55 -4.74
N PRO A 23 -2.41 -27.43 -5.63
CA PRO A 23 -1.90 -28.79 -5.81
C PRO A 23 -0.41 -28.87 -6.16
N LYS A 24 0.21 -27.75 -6.55
CA LYS A 24 1.64 -27.65 -6.86
C LYS A 24 2.51 -27.44 -5.62
N MET A 25 1.91 -27.26 -4.46
CA MET A 25 2.66 -27.03 -3.21
C MET A 25 3.21 -28.35 -2.65
N SER A 26 4.37 -28.25 -2.03
CA SER A 26 5.00 -29.39 -1.33
C SER A 26 4.31 -29.67 0.00
N ASN A 27 4.52 -30.87 0.55
CA ASN A 27 4.01 -31.24 1.88
C ASN A 27 4.60 -30.41 3.04
N LYS A 28 5.62 -29.59 2.77
CA LYS A 28 6.19 -28.64 3.75
C LYS A 28 5.47 -27.30 3.77
N TYR A 29 4.57 -27.06 2.79
CA TYR A 29 3.82 -25.81 2.73
C TYR A 29 2.71 -25.81 3.77
N ALA A 30 2.78 -24.87 4.72
CA ALA A 30 1.70 -24.63 5.66
C ALA A 30 0.67 -23.67 5.01
N PHE A 31 -0.54 -24.16 4.85
CA PHE A 31 -1.65 -23.37 4.32
C PHE A 31 -2.10 -22.35 5.37
N VAL A 32 -2.22 -21.08 4.98
CA VAL A 32 -2.72 -19.99 5.81
C VAL A 32 -4.11 -19.59 5.30
N PRO A 33 -5.20 -19.99 5.99
CA PRO A 33 -6.56 -19.73 5.55
C PRO A 33 -6.91 -18.25 5.75
N THR A 34 -7.06 -17.51 4.67
CA THR A 34 -7.30 -16.06 4.72
C THR A 34 -8.64 -15.71 5.40
N MET A 35 -9.67 -16.55 5.23
CA MET A 35 -10.96 -16.32 5.87
C MET A 35 -10.91 -16.41 7.40
N ASP A 36 -10.12 -17.34 7.96
CA ASP A 36 -9.98 -17.47 9.42
C ASP A 36 -9.28 -16.24 10.01
N ILE A 37 -8.29 -15.72 9.26
CA ILE A 37 -7.60 -14.48 9.63
C ILE A 37 -8.56 -13.29 9.61
N LEU A 38 -9.36 -13.16 8.56
CA LEU A 38 -10.38 -12.12 8.49
C LEU A 38 -11.38 -12.22 9.62
N GLY A 39 -11.80 -13.43 10.01
CA GLY A 39 -12.68 -13.66 11.16
C GLY A 39 -12.09 -13.10 12.46
N ASN A 40 -10.79 -13.28 12.71
CA ASN A 40 -10.13 -12.72 13.89
C ASN A 40 -10.11 -11.18 13.85
N PHE A 41 -9.77 -10.57 12.72
CA PHE A 41 -9.84 -9.12 12.59
C PHE A 41 -11.25 -8.57 12.78
N GLN A 42 -12.27 -9.27 12.28
CA GLN A 42 -13.67 -8.86 12.44
C GLN A 42 -14.14 -8.91 13.90
N GLN A 43 -13.69 -9.88 14.69
CA GLN A 43 -13.96 -9.95 16.13
C GLN A 43 -13.41 -8.75 16.89
N GLU A 44 -12.31 -8.16 16.41
CA GLU A 44 -11.67 -6.94 16.96
C GLU A 44 -12.20 -5.64 16.29
N GLY A 45 -13.37 -5.69 15.65
CA GLY A 45 -14.02 -4.51 15.07
C GLY A 45 -13.52 -4.07 13.68
N TRP A 46 -12.61 -4.81 13.05
CA TRP A 46 -12.12 -4.51 11.72
C TRP A 46 -13.09 -4.96 10.63
N GLN A 47 -13.29 -4.13 9.61
CA GLN A 47 -14.17 -4.42 8.48
C GLN A 47 -13.42 -4.29 7.16
N VAL A 48 -13.78 -5.11 6.17
CA VAL A 48 -13.15 -5.10 4.85
C VAL A 48 -13.70 -3.95 4.00
N TYR A 49 -12.82 -3.11 3.47
CA TYR A 49 -13.18 -1.98 2.60
C TYR A 49 -12.66 -2.12 1.16
N SER A 50 -11.61 -2.92 0.97
CA SER A 50 -11.08 -3.18 -0.36
C SER A 50 -10.46 -4.57 -0.41
N ALA A 51 -10.62 -5.23 -1.55
CA ALA A 51 -9.95 -6.48 -1.86
C ALA A 51 -9.50 -6.47 -3.32
N LYS A 52 -8.30 -7.00 -3.56
CA LYS A 52 -7.71 -7.13 -4.90
C LYS A 52 -7.03 -8.48 -5.02
N GLN A 53 -7.01 -9.01 -6.23
CA GLN A 53 -6.33 -10.26 -6.54
C GLN A 53 -5.55 -10.11 -7.85
N THR A 54 -4.37 -10.73 -7.93
CA THR A 54 -3.53 -10.72 -9.14
C THR A 54 -3.85 -11.94 -10.01
N GLY A 55 -4.61 -11.72 -11.07
CA GLY A 55 -5.04 -12.80 -11.98
C GLY A 55 -6.31 -13.50 -11.52
N ARG A 56 -6.68 -14.60 -12.20
CA ARG A 56 -7.97 -15.28 -12.04
C ARG A 56 -7.92 -16.57 -11.22
N SER A 57 -6.72 -17.01 -10.83
CA SER A 57 -6.55 -18.26 -10.07
C SER A 57 -7.11 -18.12 -8.66
N GLN A 58 -7.81 -19.13 -8.17
CA GLN A 58 -8.24 -19.24 -6.78
C GLN A 58 -7.08 -19.36 -5.78
N PHE A 59 -5.84 -19.52 -6.26
CA PHE A 59 -4.64 -19.57 -5.43
C PHE A 59 -3.78 -18.30 -5.55
N ALA A 60 -4.28 -17.29 -6.26
CA ALA A 60 -3.52 -16.10 -6.61
C ALA A 60 -3.16 -15.24 -5.39
N THR A 61 -2.12 -14.43 -5.55
CA THR A 61 -1.83 -13.35 -4.61
C THR A 61 -3.01 -12.41 -4.50
N HIS A 62 -3.44 -12.15 -3.27
CA HIS A 62 -4.52 -11.23 -2.95
C HIS A 62 -4.11 -10.29 -1.83
N GLU A 63 -4.72 -9.11 -1.83
CA GLU A 63 -4.54 -8.06 -0.83
C GLU A 63 -5.92 -7.61 -0.34
N ILE A 64 -6.05 -7.46 0.97
CA ILE A 64 -7.27 -7.04 1.65
C ILE A 64 -6.93 -5.85 2.52
N ARG A 65 -7.77 -4.81 2.50
CA ARG A 65 -7.65 -3.63 3.33
C ARG A 65 -8.81 -3.57 4.29
N LEU A 66 -8.49 -3.51 5.57
CA LEU A 66 -9.45 -3.45 6.66
C LEU A 66 -9.31 -2.12 7.39
N ARG A 67 -10.44 -1.61 7.88
CA ARG A 67 -10.50 -0.44 8.75
C ARG A 67 -11.27 -0.78 10.02
N ASN A 68 -10.87 -0.15 11.10
CA ASN A 68 -11.61 -0.19 12.36
C ASN A 68 -12.20 1.22 12.60
N GLY A 69 -13.52 1.29 12.75
CA GLY A 69 -14.24 2.56 12.95
C GLY A 69 -13.99 3.21 14.31
N GLU A 70 -13.41 2.49 15.25
CA GLU A 70 -13.04 3.02 16.57
C GLU A 70 -11.69 3.76 16.55
N LEU A 71 -10.89 3.56 15.49
CA LEU A 71 -9.61 4.25 15.36
C LEU A 71 -9.82 5.68 14.84
N PRO A 72 -9.18 6.68 15.48
CA PRO A 72 -9.27 8.05 15.02
C PRO A 72 -8.62 8.23 13.64
N ALA A 73 -9.20 9.10 12.83
CA ALA A 73 -8.55 9.57 11.62
C ALA A 73 -7.35 10.46 11.98
N VAL A 74 -6.32 10.48 11.14
CA VAL A 74 -5.19 11.40 11.24
C VAL A 74 -5.29 12.35 10.05
N GLY A 75 -5.65 13.62 10.32
CA GLY A 75 -5.98 14.55 9.25
C GLY A 75 -7.12 13.99 8.37
N ASP A 76 -6.87 13.87 7.07
CA ASP A 76 -7.80 13.29 6.09
C ASP A 76 -7.59 11.77 5.86
N SER A 77 -6.78 11.13 6.70
CA SER A 77 -6.34 9.75 6.50
C SER A 77 -6.86 8.80 7.56
N LEU A 78 -7.30 7.62 7.11
CA LEU A 78 -7.69 6.49 7.95
C LEU A 78 -6.58 5.44 7.93
N ILE A 79 -6.24 4.92 9.10
CA ILE A 79 -5.28 3.83 9.20
C ILE A 79 -5.97 2.52 8.82
N GLU A 80 -5.30 1.72 8.00
CA GLU A 80 -5.77 0.43 7.52
C GLU A 80 -4.83 -0.69 7.95
N ALA A 81 -5.39 -1.87 8.24
CA ALA A 81 -4.64 -3.10 8.23
C ALA A 81 -4.65 -3.64 6.78
N VAL A 82 -3.47 -3.96 6.25
CA VAL A 82 -3.30 -4.51 4.90
C VAL A 82 -2.81 -5.94 5.02
N ILE A 83 -3.66 -6.89 4.66
CA ILE A 83 -3.35 -8.31 4.64
C ILE A 83 -2.99 -8.71 3.21
N ARG A 84 -1.84 -9.37 3.04
CA ARG A 84 -1.45 -10.02 1.77
C ARG A 84 -1.20 -11.48 1.99
N ASN A 85 -1.68 -12.30 1.05
CA ASN A 85 -1.48 -13.73 1.07
C ASN A 85 -1.48 -14.31 -0.36
N SER A 86 -1.03 -15.56 -0.50
CA SER A 86 -1.24 -16.39 -1.68
C SER A 86 -1.31 -17.85 -1.26
N HIS A 87 -1.99 -18.67 -2.05
CA HIS A 87 -2.11 -20.11 -1.79
C HIS A 87 -1.29 -20.96 -2.78
N ASN A 88 -0.38 -20.31 -3.52
CA ASN A 88 0.51 -20.92 -4.52
C ASN A 88 2.01 -20.66 -4.24
N GLY A 89 2.35 -20.19 -3.03
CA GLY A 89 3.72 -19.95 -2.62
C GLY A 89 4.41 -18.73 -3.24
N LEU A 90 3.70 -17.91 -4.05
CA LEU A 90 4.29 -16.74 -4.71
C LEU A 90 4.42 -15.53 -3.78
N THR A 91 3.66 -15.52 -2.69
CA THR A 91 3.67 -14.40 -1.72
C THR A 91 3.60 -14.97 -0.31
N THR A 92 4.48 -14.51 0.56
CA THR A 92 4.42 -14.80 1.99
C THR A 92 3.19 -14.11 2.59
N PHE A 93 2.55 -14.76 3.56
CA PHE A 93 1.52 -14.11 4.35
C PHE A 93 2.12 -12.91 5.09
N SER A 94 1.47 -11.75 5.00
CA SER A 94 1.89 -10.55 5.72
C SER A 94 0.71 -9.69 6.15
N VAL A 95 0.88 -9.04 7.29
CA VAL A 95 0.04 -7.94 7.75
C VAL A 95 0.91 -6.70 7.86
N SER A 96 0.46 -5.60 7.32
CA SER A 96 1.15 -4.31 7.35
C SER A 96 0.16 -3.18 7.57
N SER A 97 0.68 -2.03 7.98
CA SER A 97 -0.13 -0.81 8.06
C SER A 97 -0.32 -0.20 6.69
N GLY A 98 -1.49 0.33 6.45
CA GLY A 98 -1.82 1.15 5.29
C GLY A 98 -2.45 2.45 5.73
N LEU A 99 -2.52 3.38 4.80
CA LEU A 99 -3.25 4.64 4.94
C LEU A 99 -4.23 4.77 3.80
N HIS A 100 -5.44 5.15 4.14
CA HIS A 100 -6.47 5.50 3.17
C HIS A 100 -6.86 6.96 3.37
N ARG A 101 -6.61 7.78 2.37
CA ARG A 101 -7.12 9.14 2.35
C ARG A 101 -8.58 9.15 1.92
N VAL A 102 -9.39 9.85 2.69
CA VAL A 102 -10.83 9.99 2.38
C VAL A 102 -11.06 10.72 1.06
N LEU A 103 -10.16 11.64 0.70
CA LEU A 103 -10.21 12.44 -0.53
C LEU A 103 -9.74 11.69 -1.78
N CYS A 104 -9.01 10.59 -1.65
CA CYS A 104 -8.55 9.83 -2.81
C CYS A 104 -8.56 8.32 -2.54
N ALA A 105 -8.97 7.53 -3.54
CA ALA A 105 -8.98 6.07 -3.45
C ALA A 105 -7.57 5.44 -3.56
N ASN A 106 -6.51 6.21 -3.35
CA ASN A 106 -5.14 5.73 -3.37
C ASN A 106 -4.79 5.15 -2.00
N GLY A 107 -4.93 3.83 -1.85
CA GLY A 107 -4.43 3.16 -0.67
C GLY A 107 -2.89 3.20 -0.67
N LEU A 108 -2.31 3.82 0.35
CA LEU A 108 -0.89 3.79 0.62
C LEU A 108 -0.57 2.62 1.56
N THR A 109 0.54 1.95 1.36
CA THR A 109 1.11 1.01 2.34
C THR A 109 2.27 1.69 3.03
N VAL A 110 2.20 1.79 4.35
CA VAL A 110 3.26 2.36 5.18
C VAL A 110 4.41 1.36 5.31
N PRO A 111 5.68 1.78 5.22
CA PRO A 111 6.82 0.88 5.28
C PRO A 111 7.00 0.22 6.64
N THR A 112 7.78 -0.84 6.62
CA THR A 112 8.10 -1.71 7.74
C THR A 112 8.87 -1.01 8.86
N SER A 113 9.56 0.11 8.57
CA SER A 113 10.30 0.89 9.58
C SER A 113 9.38 1.47 10.66
N LEU A 114 8.14 1.85 10.29
CA LEU A 114 7.15 2.37 11.23
C LEU A 114 6.20 1.31 11.78
N ALA A 115 5.96 0.25 11.00
CA ALA A 115 5.14 -0.85 11.42
C ALA A 115 5.84 -2.15 11.00
N GLU A 116 6.22 -3.01 11.94
CA GLU A 116 6.74 -4.33 11.56
C GLU A 116 5.80 -4.98 10.57
N GLN A 117 6.33 -5.29 9.40
CA GLN A 117 5.65 -6.18 8.49
C GLN A 117 5.78 -7.58 9.09
N PHE A 118 4.71 -8.06 9.66
CA PHE A 118 4.69 -9.44 10.14
C PHE A 118 4.61 -10.36 8.92
N ASN A 119 5.71 -11.03 8.66
CA ASN A 119 5.80 -12.04 7.61
C ASN A 119 5.75 -13.41 8.27
N ILE A 120 4.67 -14.13 8.08
CA ILE A 120 4.61 -15.54 8.44
C ILE A 120 4.97 -16.33 7.19
N ARG A 121 6.07 -17.07 7.26
CA ARG A 121 6.39 -18.06 6.23
C ARG A 121 5.31 -19.14 6.26
N HIS A 122 4.94 -19.65 5.09
CA HIS A 122 4.06 -20.81 4.96
C HIS A 122 4.74 -22.10 5.46
N GLN A 123 5.27 -22.06 6.68
CA GLN A 123 5.92 -23.16 7.39
C GLN A 123 5.61 -22.98 8.88
N ASN A 124 5.01 -23.97 9.53
CA ASN A 124 4.64 -23.96 10.94
C ASN A 124 3.68 -22.82 11.36
N PHE A 125 2.63 -22.59 10.58
CA PHE A 125 1.62 -21.57 10.87
C PHE A 125 0.81 -21.93 12.13
N ASP A 126 0.69 -20.96 13.07
CA ASP A 126 -0.16 -21.02 14.26
C ASP A 126 -1.16 -19.85 14.26
N LEU A 127 -2.45 -20.14 14.42
CA LEU A 127 -3.51 -19.11 14.53
C LEU A 127 -3.29 -18.17 15.73
N GLY A 128 -2.65 -18.62 16.79
CA GLY A 128 -2.25 -17.77 17.92
C GLY A 128 -1.27 -16.66 17.53
N GLU A 129 -0.47 -16.84 16.46
CA GLU A 129 0.38 -15.79 15.92
C GLU A 129 -0.45 -14.65 15.31
N VAL A 130 -1.58 -14.95 14.66
CA VAL A 130 -2.45 -13.91 14.05
C VAL A 130 -2.99 -12.97 15.12
N ARG A 131 -3.41 -13.49 16.26
CA ARG A 131 -3.90 -12.66 17.36
C ARG A 131 -2.81 -11.73 17.90
N ARG A 132 -1.61 -12.27 18.13
CA ARG A 132 -0.43 -11.47 18.52
C ARG A 132 -0.10 -10.39 17.49
N LEU A 133 -0.31 -10.68 16.19
CA LEU A 133 -0.13 -9.72 15.10
C LEU A 133 -1.12 -8.56 15.19
N THR A 134 -2.39 -8.85 15.45
CA THR A 134 -3.44 -7.83 15.56
C THR A 134 -3.16 -6.91 16.76
N ASP A 135 -2.80 -7.48 17.91
CA ASP A 135 -2.45 -6.73 19.13
C ASP A 135 -1.20 -5.86 18.90
N SER A 136 -0.16 -6.43 18.29
CA SER A 136 1.07 -5.69 17.95
C SER A 136 0.80 -4.59 16.91
N PHE A 137 -0.09 -4.81 15.96
CA PHE A 137 -0.50 -3.79 15.01
C PHE A 137 -1.13 -2.59 15.72
N ALA A 138 -2.08 -2.83 16.63
CA ALA A 138 -2.76 -1.78 17.39
C ALA A 138 -1.77 -0.94 18.23
N SER A 139 -0.77 -1.55 18.83
CA SER A 139 0.23 -0.87 19.67
C SER A 139 1.12 0.10 18.88
N ARG A 140 1.18 0.00 17.56
CA ARG A 140 2.04 0.83 16.68
C ARG A 140 1.32 1.99 16.01
N LEU A 141 -0.01 2.05 16.11
CA LEU A 141 -0.79 3.15 15.54
C LEU A 141 -0.31 4.54 15.96
N PRO A 142 0.10 4.79 17.23
CA PRO A 142 0.63 6.08 17.66
C PRO A 142 1.89 6.51 16.90
N ILE A 143 2.76 5.57 16.54
CA ILE A 143 4.02 5.86 15.79
C ILE A 143 3.70 6.35 14.38
N ILE A 144 2.73 5.71 13.72
CA ILE A 144 2.27 6.10 12.39
C ILE A 144 1.64 7.50 12.45
N GLN A 145 0.83 7.75 13.47
CA GLN A 145 0.19 9.05 13.71
C GLN A 145 1.24 10.15 13.90
N GLU A 146 2.28 9.90 14.69
CA GLU A 146 3.37 10.85 14.90
C GLU A 146 4.11 11.17 13.60
N SER A 147 4.42 10.16 12.79
CA SER A 147 5.09 10.35 11.50
C SER A 147 4.24 11.19 10.53
N LEU A 148 2.93 10.92 10.46
CA LEU A 148 2.00 11.73 9.67
C LEU A 148 1.96 13.19 10.14
N ASN A 149 1.87 13.41 11.46
CA ASN A 149 1.86 14.75 12.02
C ASN A 149 3.16 15.50 11.68
N LYS A 150 4.33 14.84 11.71
CA LYS A 150 5.60 15.43 11.27
C LYS A 150 5.54 15.86 9.82
N MET A 151 5.04 14.99 8.92
CA MET A 151 4.90 15.31 7.50
C MET A 151 3.89 16.42 7.23
N GLU A 152 2.80 16.52 7.98
CA GLU A 152 1.81 17.59 7.84
C GLU A 152 2.35 18.95 8.26
N ASN A 153 3.19 18.99 9.30
CA ASN A 153 3.75 20.21 9.83
C ASN A 153 5.08 20.65 9.17
N ARG A 154 5.66 19.82 8.30
CA ARG A 154 6.91 20.11 7.58
C ARG A 154 6.60 20.78 6.24
N GLU A 155 6.87 22.07 6.12
CA GLU A 155 6.76 22.83 4.87
C GLU A 155 8.03 22.64 4.03
N LEU A 156 7.87 22.33 2.74
CA LEU A 156 8.97 22.17 1.79
C LEU A 156 9.20 23.43 0.97
N THR A 157 10.46 23.79 0.80
CA THR A 157 10.89 24.78 -0.20
C THR A 157 10.74 24.22 -1.61
N MET A 158 10.81 25.09 -2.64
CA MET A 158 10.72 24.62 -4.03
C MET A 158 11.86 23.68 -4.40
N ASP A 159 13.08 23.94 -3.93
CA ASP A 159 14.26 23.09 -4.17
C ASP A 159 14.08 21.70 -3.54
N GLU A 160 13.53 21.63 -2.35
CA GLU A 160 13.20 20.36 -1.68
C GLU A 160 12.11 19.59 -2.44
N LYS A 161 11.06 20.26 -2.93
CA LYS A 161 10.04 19.62 -3.79
C LYS A 161 10.65 19.04 -5.06
N VAL A 162 11.52 19.79 -5.72
CA VAL A 162 12.26 19.32 -6.91
C VAL A 162 13.12 18.10 -6.57
N GLY A 163 13.82 18.14 -5.43
CA GLY A 163 14.60 17.00 -4.91
C GLY A 163 13.73 15.77 -4.67
N PHE A 164 12.59 15.96 -4.01
CA PHE A 164 11.64 14.89 -3.73
C PHE A 164 11.08 14.24 -5.02
N VAL A 165 10.68 15.04 -6.01
CA VAL A 165 10.22 14.54 -7.32
C VAL A 165 11.32 13.74 -8.02
N LYS A 166 12.57 14.22 -8.03
CA LYS A 166 13.70 13.49 -8.63
C LYS A 166 13.92 12.14 -7.95
N GLY A 167 13.86 12.08 -6.62
CA GLY A 167 13.92 10.84 -5.85
C GLY A 167 12.75 9.89 -6.19
N ALA A 168 11.52 10.40 -6.29
CA ALA A 168 10.35 9.63 -6.66
C ALA A 168 10.45 9.05 -8.08
N VAL A 169 10.97 9.81 -9.03
CA VAL A 169 11.24 9.35 -10.40
C VAL A 169 12.27 8.22 -10.38
N ALA A 170 13.37 8.35 -9.60
CA ALA A 170 14.37 7.31 -9.47
C ALA A 170 13.81 6.00 -8.85
N ILE A 171 12.85 6.11 -7.92
CA ILE A 171 12.13 4.97 -7.35
C ILE A 171 11.27 4.27 -8.41
N ARG A 172 10.60 5.04 -9.25
CA ARG A 172 9.67 4.53 -10.28
C ARG A 172 10.37 3.81 -11.41
N TRP A 173 11.54 4.29 -11.85
CA TRP A 173 12.30 3.74 -12.96
C TRP A 173 13.60 3.10 -12.49
N ARG A 174 13.92 1.94 -13.07
CA ARG A 174 15.22 1.30 -12.86
C ARG A 174 16.32 2.09 -13.58
N GLU A 175 17.52 1.99 -13.06
CA GLU A 175 18.71 2.49 -13.71
C GLU A 175 18.78 2.02 -15.18
N GLY A 176 19.13 2.92 -16.09
CA GLY A 176 19.13 2.68 -17.53
C GLY A 176 17.79 2.89 -18.27
N ASN A 177 16.66 3.01 -17.55
CA ASN A 177 15.35 3.29 -18.12
C ASN A 177 14.77 4.65 -17.68
N MET A 178 15.60 5.49 -17.09
CA MET A 178 15.18 6.81 -16.63
C MET A 178 14.64 7.67 -17.78
N PRO A 179 13.59 8.47 -17.54
CA PRO A 179 13.17 9.49 -18.50
C PRO A 179 14.31 10.45 -18.82
N SER A 180 14.46 10.83 -20.08
CA SER A 180 15.41 11.89 -20.47
C SER A 180 14.90 13.27 -20.10
N THR A 181 13.58 13.47 -20.15
CA THR A 181 12.89 14.69 -19.69
C THR A 181 11.52 14.33 -19.12
N MET A 182 11.17 15.01 -18.05
CA MET A 182 9.84 14.93 -17.42
C MET A 182 9.54 16.27 -16.74
N SER A 183 8.33 16.78 -16.87
CA SER A 183 7.94 18.04 -16.22
C SER A 183 7.77 17.82 -14.73
N ILE A 184 8.62 18.48 -13.93
CA ILE A 184 8.49 18.51 -12.47
C ILE A 184 7.20 19.26 -12.07
N GLU A 185 6.88 20.33 -12.78
CA GLU A 185 5.68 21.12 -12.56
C GLU A 185 4.41 20.28 -12.75
N GLU A 186 4.34 19.46 -13.81
CA GLU A 186 3.23 18.54 -14.06
C GLU A 186 3.08 17.49 -12.95
N ILE A 187 4.21 16.98 -12.41
CA ILE A 187 4.17 16.03 -11.29
C ILE A 187 3.70 16.71 -10.00
N LEU A 188 4.13 17.95 -9.75
CA LEU A 188 3.74 18.71 -8.56
C LEU A 188 2.35 19.35 -8.66
N ASN A 189 1.73 19.33 -9.84
CA ASN A 189 0.40 19.91 -10.03
C ASN A 189 -0.68 19.02 -9.35
N PRO A 190 -1.33 19.50 -8.28
CA PRO A 190 -2.33 18.72 -7.58
C PRO A 190 -3.59 18.54 -8.45
N MET A 191 -4.20 17.36 -8.34
CA MET A 191 -5.44 17.04 -9.04
C MET A 191 -6.68 17.38 -8.20
N ARG A 192 -6.50 17.78 -6.95
CA ARG A 192 -7.57 18.08 -5.98
C ARG A 192 -7.22 19.27 -5.12
N ASP A 193 -8.23 20.05 -4.76
CA ASP A 193 -8.07 21.26 -3.91
C ASP A 193 -7.46 20.90 -2.53
N GLY A 194 -7.82 19.76 -1.95
CA GLY A 194 -7.28 19.30 -0.67
C GLY A 194 -5.77 19.00 -0.68
N ASP A 195 -5.18 18.84 -1.87
CA ASP A 195 -3.75 18.58 -2.05
C ASP A 195 -2.94 19.85 -2.33
N ILE A 196 -3.60 21.01 -2.41
CA ILE A 196 -2.93 22.31 -2.60
C ILE A 196 -2.21 22.70 -1.31
N GLY A 197 -0.90 22.91 -1.40
CA GLY A 197 -0.05 23.36 -0.29
C GLY A 197 1.39 22.91 -0.38
N ASN A 198 2.16 23.26 0.63
CA ASN A 198 3.60 23.03 0.65
C ASN A 198 4.04 22.01 1.69
N SER A 199 3.10 21.50 2.53
CA SER A 199 3.49 20.50 3.52
C SER A 199 4.03 19.25 2.84
N LEU A 200 5.00 18.60 3.46
CA LEU A 200 5.56 17.34 2.96
C LEU A 200 4.46 16.31 2.70
N TRP A 201 3.44 16.24 3.56
CA TRP A 201 2.32 15.32 3.38
C TRP A 201 1.52 15.60 2.10
N LYS A 202 1.21 16.86 1.79
CA LYS A 202 0.51 17.24 0.56
C LYS A 202 1.35 16.94 -0.68
N VAL A 203 2.62 17.36 -0.67
CA VAL A 203 3.56 17.10 -1.78
C VAL A 203 3.74 15.59 -1.98
N PHE A 204 3.91 14.83 -0.90
CA PHE A 204 4.00 13.37 -0.95
C PHE A 204 2.78 12.76 -1.66
N ASN A 205 1.56 13.16 -1.29
CA ASN A 205 0.34 12.59 -1.87
C ASN A 205 0.20 12.89 -3.36
N VAL A 206 0.49 14.12 -3.78
CA VAL A 206 0.48 14.51 -5.20
C VAL A 206 1.47 13.67 -6.00
N VAL A 207 2.71 13.57 -5.52
CA VAL A 207 3.77 12.81 -6.19
C VAL A 207 3.46 11.32 -6.19
N GLN A 208 3.02 10.75 -5.06
CA GLN A 208 2.64 9.34 -4.94
C GLN A 208 1.53 8.97 -5.93
N GLU A 209 0.50 9.80 -6.06
CA GLU A 209 -0.59 9.55 -7.00
C GLU A 209 -0.05 9.49 -8.43
N LYS A 210 0.77 10.45 -8.85
CA LYS A 210 1.39 10.46 -10.18
C LYS A 210 2.28 9.24 -10.39
N MET A 211 3.10 8.87 -9.41
CA MET A 211 3.99 7.71 -9.52
C MET A 211 3.22 6.38 -9.59
N VAL A 212 2.06 6.25 -8.98
CA VAL A 212 1.28 5.00 -8.99
C VAL A 212 0.29 4.97 -10.16
N ARG A 213 -0.50 6.02 -10.36
CA ARG A 213 -1.54 6.07 -11.40
C ARG A 213 -1.03 6.47 -12.77
N GLY A 214 0.10 7.16 -12.83
CA GLY A 214 0.64 7.65 -14.08
C GLY A 214 -0.05 8.91 -14.60
N GLY A 215 -0.24 9.00 -15.91
CA GLY A 215 -0.89 10.11 -16.58
C GLY A 215 0.04 11.27 -16.93
N VAL A 216 1.31 11.25 -16.52
CA VAL A 216 2.32 12.28 -16.81
C VAL A 216 3.03 11.95 -18.12
N GLU A 217 3.20 12.94 -18.97
CA GLU A 217 4.00 12.80 -20.20
C GLU A 217 5.50 12.92 -19.91
N TYR A 218 6.28 12.10 -20.59
CA TYR A 218 7.73 12.13 -20.49
C TYR A 218 8.41 11.68 -21.78
N ARG A 219 9.68 12.04 -21.96
CA ARG A 219 10.51 11.45 -23.00
C ARG A 219 11.33 10.30 -22.42
N SER A 220 11.24 9.14 -23.06
CA SER A 220 12.05 7.98 -22.69
C SER A 220 13.54 8.26 -22.86
N GLY A 221 14.40 7.42 -22.32
CA GLY A 221 15.87 7.50 -22.54
C GLY A 221 16.27 7.50 -24.03
N ARG A 222 15.38 6.98 -24.91
CA ARG A 222 15.55 7.03 -26.38
C ARG A 222 14.90 8.27 -27.04
N GLY A 223 14.49 9.26 -26.26
CA GLY A 223 13.88 10.52 -26.74
C GLY A 223 12.41 10.43 -27.20
N ARG A 224 11.77 9.25 -27.15
CA ARG A 224 10.38 9.09 -27.58
C ARG A 224 9.42 9.66 -26.53
N LEU A 225 8.48 10.51 -26.96
CA LEU A 225 7.38 10.98 -26.13
C LEU A 225 6.44 9.81 -25.79
N THR A 226 6.09 9.68 -24.54
CA THR A 226 5.19 8.63 -24.04
C THR A 226 4.52 9.09 -22.74
N THR A 227 3.44 8.44 -22.35
CA THR A 227 2.71 8.73 -21.12
C THR A 227 3.01 7.65 -20.09
N MET A 228 3.25 8.05 -18.86
CA MET A 228 3.44 7.16 -17.72
C MET A 228 2.18 6.33 -17.47
N ARG A 229 2.32 5.01 -17.48
CA ARG A 229 1.21 4.07 -17.28
C ARG A 229 0.98 3.79 -15.78
N GLU A 230 -0.27 3.48 -15.44
CA GLU A 230 -0.62 3.00 -14.09
C GLU A 230 0.14 1.70 -13.73
N LEU A 231 0.56 1.61 -12.46
CA LEU A 231 1.08 0.38 -11.88
C LEU A 231 -0.08 -0.52 -11.44
N LYS A 232 -0.22 -1.68 -12.06
CA LYS A 232 -1.31 -2.64 -11.76
C LYS A 232 -0.89 -3.80 -10.86
N ASN A 233 0.41 -4.10 -10.81
CA ASN A 233 0.91 -5.20 -9.99
C ASN A 233 1.01 -4.79 -8.53
N ILE A 234 0.31 -5.49 -7.63
CA ILE A 234 0.23 -5.22 -6.20
C ILE A 234 1.62 -5.12 -5.55
N SER A 235 2.53 -6.05 -5.88
CA SER A 235 3.88 -6.06 -5.29
C SER A 235 4.70 -4.84 -5.73
N VAL A 236 4.55 -4.41 -6.99
CA VAL A 236 5.24 -3.24 -7.52
C VAL A 236 4.69 -1.97 -6.88
N VAL A 237 3.37 -1.84 -6.78
CA VAL A 237 2.71 -0.69 -6.13
C VAL A 237 3.17 -0.56 -4.68
N ASN A 238 3.16 -1.67 -3.92
CA ASN A 238 3.59 -1.65 -2.53
C ASN A 238 5.06 -1.30 -2.37
N ASN A 239 5.95 -1.83 -3.23
CA ASN A 239 7.36 -1.47 -3.19
C ASN A 239 7.60 0.01 -3.51
N VAL A 240 6.88 0.58 -4.48
CA VAL A 240 6.97 2.01 -4.81
C VAL A 240 6.47 2.85 -3.64
N ASN A 241 5.32 2.51 -3.07
CA ASN A 241 4.76 3.22 -1.91
C ASN A 241 5.71 3.21 -0.71
N THR A 242 6.27 2.04 -0.37
CA THR A 242 7.24 1.90 0.73
C THR A 242 8.45 2.82 0.52
N LYS A 243 9.06 2.77 -0.66
CA LYS A 243 10.24 3.61 -0.96
C LYS A 243 9.94 5.10 -1.02
N LEU A 244 8.74 5.48 -1.49
CA LEU A 244 8.31 6.88 -1.47
C LEU A 244 8.13 7.40 -0.04
N TRP A 245 7.61 6.55 0.85
CA TRP A 245 7.50 6.89 2.27
C TRP A 245 8.88 7.04 2.91
N GLU A 246 9.78 6.08 2.71
CA GLU A 246 11.17 6.14 3.18
C GLU A 246 11.87 7.41 2.68
N LEU A 247 11.64 7.77 1.41
CA LEU A 247 12.14 9.04 0.86
C LEU A 247 11.53 10.24 1.60
N ALA A 248 10.22 10.24 1.87
CA ALA A 248 9.57 11.34 2.59
C ALA A 248 10.12 11.51 4.02
N GLU A 249 10.40 10.41 4.72
CA GLU A 249 11.02 10.44 6.05
C GLU A 249 12.38 11.14 6.07
N THR A 250 13.12 11.15 4.96
CA THR A 250 14.40 11.88 4.88
C THR A 250 14.22 13.40 4.83
N TYR A 251 13.01 13.89 4.64
CA TYR A 251 12.68 15.32 4.63
C TYR A 251 12.01 15.79 5.94
N CYS A 252 11.68 14.87 6.88
CA CYS A 252 11.21 15.18 8.22
C CYS A 252 12.38 15.65 9.11
#